data_ce238e730c772a7d7014d6e2fe4cd9ae
#
_entry.id   ce238e730c772a7d7014d6e2fe4cd9ae
#
_cell.length_a   1.000
_cell.length_b   1.000
_cell.length_c   1.000
_cell.angle_alpha   90.00
_cell.angle_beta   90.00
_cell.angle_gamma   90.00
#
_symmetry.space_group_name_H-M   'P 1'
#
loop_
_entity.id
_entity.type
_entity.pdbx_description
1 polymer ?
#
loop_
_entity_poly.entity_id
_entity_poly.type
_entity_poly.pdbx_seq_one_letter_code
_entity_poly.pdbx_strand_id
1 'polypeptide(L)'
;MKKKKINEIWFDIIGVDFLRTAILVIVGDNADVLKDAAPKIDKELNTANLVQENVKKLLESDYLYDCTLTAPNAAKDITVFFHAKSPDKVSYETMVHEFHHAVSSLCDFRGIDDEETEAYLQEYLFNEMLCKVDNYVAAQKKAKRKPKKSA
;
A
#
# COMPACT_ATOMS: atom_id res chain seq x y z
N MET A 1 -7.00 6.92 -31.90
CA MET A 1 -7.45 7.07 -30.52
C MET A 1 -6.26 6.92 -29.58
N LYS A 2 -5.82 8.00 -28.99
CA LYS A 2 -4.76 7.89 -27.96
C LYS A 2 -5.39 7.21 -26.76
N LYS A 3 -4.99 5.97 -26.45
CA LYS A 3 -5.30 5.34 -25.17
C LYS A 3 -4.71 6.23 -24.09
N LYS A 4 -5.55 6.95 -23.32
CA LYS A 4 -5.13 7.53 -22.06
C LYS A 4 -4.53 6.38 -21.26
N LYS A 5 -3.22 6.47 -20.94
CA LYS A 5 -2.64 5.61 -19.91
C LYS A 5 -3.43 5.89 -18.65
N ILE A 6 -4.30 4.97 -18.29
CA ILE A 6 -4.93 4.98 -16.98
C ILE A 6 -3.80 4.73 -16.01
N ASN A 7 -3.55 5.69 -15.10
CA ASN A 7 -2.59 5.48 -14.04
C ASN A 7 -3.04 4.25 -13.25
N GLU A 8 -2.26 3.20 -13.33
CA GLU A 8 -2.58 1.95 -12.64
C GLU A 8 -2.37 2.13 -11.15
N ILE A 9 -3.32 1.65 -10.35
CA ILE A 9 -3.13 1.53 -8.90
C ILE A 9 -2.31 0.27 -8.66
N TRP A 10 -1.23 0.43 -7.93
CA TRP A 10 -0.46 -0.69 -7.42
C TRP A 10 -0.90 -0.98 -5.98
N PHE A 11 -1.03 -2.25 -5.64
CA PHE A 11 -1.29 -2.69 -4.27
C PHE A 11 -0.63 -4.03 -4.00
N ASP A 12 -0.27 -4.26 -2.76
CA ASP A 12 0.24 -5.52 -2.27
C ASP A 12 0.05 -5.63 -0.75
N ILE A 13 0.26 -6.82 -0.23
CA ILE A 13 0.15 -7.11 1.19
C ILE A 13 1.53 -7.42 1.75
N ILE A 14 1.86 -6.82 2.90
CA ILE A 14 3.00 -7.20 3.71
C ILE A 14 2.49 -8.03 4.88
N GLY A 15 2.77 -9.35 4.87
CA GLY A 15 2.44 -10.23 5.96
C GLY A 15 3.33 -9.99 7.18
N VAL A 16 2.73 -9.94 8.37
CA VAL A 16 3.43 -9.90 9.65
C VAL A 16 3.04 -11.17 10.42
N ASP A 17 3.63 -12.29 10.02
CA ASP A 17 3.16 -13.64 10.38
C ASP A 17 3.20 -13.91 11.89
N PHE A 18 4.21 -13.44 12.60
CA PHE A 18 4.32 -13.64 14.03
C PHE A 18 3.25 -12.87 14.84
N LEU A 19 2.65 -11.85 14.26
CA LEU A 19 1.49 -11.15 14.83
C LEU A 19 0.16 -11.60 14.21
N ARG A 20 0.19 -12.55 13.30
CA ARG A 20 -0.99 -13.06 12.57
C ARG A 20 -1.81 -11.95 11.93
N THR A 21 -1.13 -11.03 11.30
CA THR A 21 -1.74 -9.87 10.63
C THR A 21 -1.02 -9.56 9.33
N ALA A 22 -1.57 -8.64 8.57
CA ALA A 22 -0.98 -8.13 7.35
C ALA A 22 -1.27 -6.63 7.21
N ILE A 23 -0.42 -5.95 6.49
CA ILE A 23 -0.58 -4.54 6.15
C ILE A 23 -0.83 -4.46 4.65
N LEU A 24 -1.90 -3.80 4.26
CA LEU A 24 -2.18 -3.49 2.88
C LEU A 24 -1.45 -2.19 2.50
N VAL A 25 -0.72 -2.24 1.41
CA VAL A 25 -0.06 -1.07 0.84
C VAL A 25 -0.70 -0.74 -0.50
N ILE A 26 -1.11 0.49 -0.68
CA ILE A 26 -1.69 1.00 -1.92
C ILE A 26 -0.86 2.20 -2.40
N VAL A 27 -0.52 2.21 -3.68
CA VAL A 27 0.19 3.33 -4.33
C VAL A 27 -0.64 3.83 -5.51
N GLY A 28 -0.95 5.12 -5.51
CA GLY A 28 -1.69 5.75 -6.59
C GLY A 28 -1.67 7.27 -6.49
N ASP A 29 -1.93 7.95 -7.60
CA ASP A 29 -1.93 9.41 -7.67
C ASP A 29 -3.21 10.01 -8.28
N ASN A 30 -4.20 9.18 -8.54
CA ASN A 30 -5.45 9.60 -9.15
C ASN A 30 -6.66 9.11 -8.32
N ALA A 31 -7.41 10.06 -7.79
CA ALA A 31 -8.56 9.78 -6.93
C ALA A 31 -9.67 8.96 -7.63
N ASP A 32 -9.97 9.25 -8.89
CA ASP A 32 -11.02 8.55 -9.61
C ASP A 32 -10.62 7.10 -9.91
N VAL A 33 -9.36 6.89 -10.30
CA VAL A 33 -8.82 5.55 -10.53
C VAL A 33 -8.79 4.74 -9.24
N LEU A 34 -8.40 5.35 -8.12
CA LEU A 34 -8.39 4.71 -6.81
C LEU A 34 -9.81 4.31 -6.37
N LYS A 35 -10.77 5.19 -6.55
CA LYS A 35 -12.18 4.92 -6.23
C LYS A 35 -12.72 3.74 -7.03
N ASP A 36 -12.40 3.68 -8.32
CA ASP A 36 -12.83 2.59 -9.20
C ASP A 36 -12.10 1.27 -8.89
N ALA A 37 -10.84 1.34 -8.43
CA ALA A 37 -10.04 0.17 -8.09
C ALA A 37 -10.44 -0.45 -6.75
N ALA A 38 -10.91 0.32 -5.79
CA ALA A 38 -11.18 -0.13 -4.42
C ALA A 38 -12.09 -1.37 -4.34
N PRO A 39 -13.24 -1.44 -5.04
CA PRO A 39 -14.07 -2.65 -5.03
C PRO A 39 -13.36 -3.89 -5.60
N LYS A 40 -12.50 -3.70 -6.59
CA LYS A 40 -11.74 -4.79 -7.21
C LYS A 40 -10.67 -5.32 -6.26
N ILE A 41 -10.02 -4.43 -5.51
CA ILE A 41 -9.03 -4.79 -4.49
C ILE A 41 -9.72 -5.57 -3.36
N ASP A 42 -10.85 -5.11 -2.87
CA ASP A 42 -11.63 -5.82 -1.86
C ASP A 42 -12.02 -7.22 -2.30
N LYS A 43 -12.44 -7.37 -3.54
CA LYS A 43 -12.79 -8.67 -4.12
C LYS A 43 -11.58 -9.60 -4.21
N GLU A 44 -10.46 -9.10 -4.70
CA GLU A 44 -9.23 -9.89 -4.87
C GLU A 44 -8.65 -10.33 -3.53
N LEU A 45 -8.68 -9.46 -2.52
CA LEU A 45 -8.14 -9.73 -1.18
C LEU A 45 -9.16 -10.34 -0.22
N ASN A 46 -10.41 -10.48 -0.63
CA ASN A 46 -11.50 -10.95 0.22
C ASN A 46 -11.65 -10.15 1.53
N THR A 47 -11.60 -8.84 1.40
CA THR A 47 -11.63 -7.90 2.53
C THR A 47 -12.98 -7.23 2.74
N ALA A 48 -14.06 -7.81 2.21
CA ALA A 48 -15.41 -7.22 2.23
C ALA A 48 -15.39 -5.80 1.64
N ASN A 49 -15.68 -4.78 2.43
CA ASN A 49 -15.70 -3.38 2.01
C ASN A 49 -14.55 -2.55 2.62
N LEU A 50 -13.57 -3.18 3.21
CA LEU A 50 -12.51 -2.50 3.98
C LEU A 50 -11.77 -1.46 3.13
N VAL A 51 -11.32 -1.84 1.92
CA VAL A 51 -10.58 -0.94 1.03
C VAL A 51 -11.48 0.19 0.57
N GLN A 52 -12.71 -0.10 0.21
CA GLN A 52 -13.71 0.92 -0.18
C GLN A 52 -13.95 1.94 0.94
N GLU A 53 -14.10 1.50 2.17
CA GLU A 53 -14.29 2.37 3.33
C GLU A 53 -13.06 3.24 3.61
N ASN A 54 -11.86 2.67 3.55
CA ASN A 54 -10.62 3.40 3.73
C ASN A 54 -10.37 4.41 2.62
N VAL A 55 -10.63 4.04 1.38
CA VAL A 55 -10.54 4.96 0.22
C VAL A 55 -11.55 6.09 0.36
N LYS A 56 -12.78 5.81 0.80
CA LYS A 56 -13.78 6.84 1.06
C LYS A 56 -13.29 7.87 2.09
N LYS A 57 -12.71 7.41 3.20
CA LYS A 57 -12.12 8.30 4.22
C LYS A 57 -11.00 9.15 3.64
N LEU A 58 -10.12 8.54 2.84
CA LEU A 58 -9.04 9.25 2.18
C LEU A 58 -9.56 10.34 1.23
N LEU A 59 -10.62 10.05 0.48
CA LEU A 59 -11.20 10.96 -0.50
C LEU A 59 -12.15 12.01 0.11
N GLU A 60 -12.50 11.92 1.38
CA GLU A 60 -13.22 12.96 2.11
C GLU A 60 -12.38 14.23 2.28
N SER A 61 -11.05 14.13 2.21
CA SER A 61 -10.17 15.28 2.01
C SER A 61 -10.13 15.64 0.51
N ASP A 62 -10.01 16.93 0.19
CA ASP A 62 -10.08 17.42 -1.20
C ASP A 62 -8.92 16.97 -2.10
N TYR A 63 -7.92 16.28 -1.56
CA TYR A 63 -6.74 15.82 -2.29
C TYR A 63 -6.16 14.56 -1.66
N LEU A 64 -5.47 13.76 -2.50
CA LEU A 64 -4.74 12.58 -2.04
C LEU A 64 -3.47 12.98 -1.29
N TYR A 65 -3.14 12.24 -0.26
CA TYR A 65 -1.92 12.39 0.50
C TYR A 65 -1.44 11.03 1.05
N ASP A 66 -0.17 10.96 1.40
CA ASP A 66 0.38 9.79 2.07
C ASP A 66 -0.23 9.66 3.47
N CYS A 67 -0.70 8.47 3.83
CA CYS A 67 -1.30 8.26 5.14
C CYS A 67 -1.38 6.79 5.52
N THR A 68 -1.53 6.56 6.82
CA THR A 68 -1.84 5.24 7.38
C THR A 68 -3.26 5.28 7.94
N LEU A 69 -4.09 4.36 7.49
CA LEU A 69 -5.48 4.24 7.88
C LEU A 69 -5.69 2.93 8.64
N THR A 70 -6.45 3.02 9.72
CA THR A 70 -6.88 1.85 10.48
C THR A 70 -8.39 1.73 10.43
N ALA A 71 -8.90 0.51 10.26
CA ALA A 71 -10.34 0.29 10.32
C ALA A 71 -10.86 0.47 11.77
N PRO A 72 -11.96 1.19 11.98
CA PRO A 72 -12.43 1.53 13.32
C PRO A 72 -12.73 0.33 14.22
N ASN A 73 -13.09 -0.80 13.64
CA ASN A 73 -13.55 -2.00 14.36
C ASN A 73 -12.67 -3.23 14.16
N ALA A 74 -11.61 -3.11 13.39
CA ALA A 74 -10.70 -4.22 13.09
C ALA A 74 -9.28 -3.69 13.08
N ALA A 75 -8.76 -3.45 14.26
CA ALA A 75 -7.44 -2.87 14.47
C ALA A 75 -6.27 -3.71 13.92
N LYS A 76 -6.55 -4.87 13.35
CA LYS A 76 -5.61 -5.69 12.57
C LYS A 76 -5.57 -5.32 11.08
N ASP A 77 -6.45 -4.43 10.63
CA ASP A 77 -6.57 -4.06 9.22
C ASP A 77 -6.00 -2.66 9.01
N ILE A 78 -4.70 -2.61 8.80
CA ILE A 78 -3.95 -1.38 8.57
C ILE A 78 -3.71 -1.25 7.06
N THR A 79 -4.09 -0.10 6.52
CA THR A 79 -3.82 0.27 5.13
C THR A 79 -2.87 1.46 5.11
N VAL A 80 -1.74 1.31 4.41
CA VAL A 80 -0.80 2.40 4.13
C VAL A 80 -1.02 2.85 2.70
N PHE A 81 -1.33 4.11 2.53
CA PHE A 81 -1.50 4.73 1.24
C PHE A 81 -0.33 5.66 0.91
N PHE A 82 0.28 5.45 -0.25
CA PHE A 82 1.32 6.32 -0.79
C PHE A 82 0.81 7.04 -2.03
N HIS A 83 0.90 8.35 -2.01
CA HIS A 83 0.56 9.21 -3.14
C HIS A 83 1.73 9.30 -4.12
N ALA A 84 1.76 8.42 -5.08
CA ALA A 84 2.80 8.37 -6.11
C ALA A 84 2.26 7.69 -7.38
N LYS A 85 2.94 7.88 -8.49
CA LYS A 85 2.57 7.24 -9.78
C LYS A 85 2.85 5.74 -9.80
N SER A 86 3.83 5.31 -9.03
CA SER A 86 4.28 3.93 -8.97
C SER A 86 5.08 3.67 -7.69
N PRO A 87 5.27 2.40 -7.28
CA PRO A 87 5.99 2.08 -6.05
C PRO A 87 7.42 2.61 -6.00
N ASP A 88 8.12 2.63 -7.13
CA ASP A 88 9.50 3.12 -7.24
C ASP A 88 9.62 4.65 -7.14
N LYS A 89 8.49 5.37 -7.15
CA LYS A 89 8.42 6.82 -6.98
C LYS A 89 8.11 7.28 -5.56
N VAL A 90 7.83 6.35 -4.66
CA VAL A 90 7.66 6.66 -3.24
C VAL A 90 9.03 6.90 -2.62
N SER A 91 9.20 8.04 -1.93
CA SER A 91 10.47 8.35 -1.25
C SER A 91 10.68 7.46 -0.02
N TYR A 92 11.94 7.19 0.31
CA TYR A 92 12.28 6.42 1.51
C TYR A 92 11.81 7.13 2.79
N GLU A 93 11.89 8.44 2.83
CA GLU A 93 11.43 9.26 3.95
C GLU A 93 9.93 9.08 4.19
N THR A 94 9.14 9.10 3.13
CA THR A 94 7.69 8.84 3.20
C THR A 94 7.39 7.41 3.64
N MET A 95 8.12 6.43 3.13
CA MET A 95 7.97 5.03 3.56
C MET A 95 8.23 4.87 5.06
N VAL A 96 9.32 5.43 5.55
CA VAL A 96 9.70 5.37 6.97
C VAL A 96 8.64 6.07 7.83
N HIS A 97 8.18 7.24 7.41
CA HIS A 97 7.16 8.01 8.13
C HIS A 97 5.84 7.22 8.27
N GLU A 98 5.31 6.72 7.16
CA GLU A 98 4.03 6.01 7.17
C GLU A 98 4.13 4.63 7.84
N PHE A 99 5.22 3.91 7.66
CA PHE A 99 5.44 2.65 8.36
C PHE A 99 5.64 2.84 9.87
N HIS A 100 6.16 3.99 10.31
CA HIS A 100 6.17 4.32 11.73
C HIS A 100 4.74 4.39 12.30
N HIS A 101 3.82 5.05 11.62
CA HIS A 101 2.41 5.07 12.01
C HIS A 101 1.79 3.67 12.01
N ALA A 102 2.08 2.86 10.99
CA ALA A 102 1.61 1.49 10.93
C ALA A 102 2.11 0.64 12.09
N VAL A 103 3.39 0.76 12.44
CA VAL A 103 3.99 0.05 13.57
C VAL A 103 3.39 0.50 14.89
N SER A 104 3.22 1.80 15.10
CA SER A 104 2.58 2.34 16.30
C SER A 104 1.17 1.80 16.47
N SER A 105 0.37 1.81 15.43
CA SER A 105 -1.00 1.26 15.44
C SER A 105 -1.01 -0.24 15.74
N LEU A 106 -0.09 -0.98 15.14
CA LEU A 106 0.02 -2.43 15.31
C LEU A 106 0.44 -2.80 16.74
N CYS A 107 1.41 -2.09 17.29
CA CYS A 107 1.91 -2.30 18.66
C CYS A 107 0.86 -1.92 19.70
N ASP A 108 0.21 -0.79 19.55
CA ASP A 108 -0.90 -0.35 20.43
C ASP A 108 -2.00 -1.40 20.47
N PHE A 109 -2.36 -1.90 19.31
CA PHE A 109 -3.39 -2.89 19.17
C PHE A 109 -3.05 -4.24 19.81
N ARG A 110 -1.81 -4.67 19.71
CA ARG A 110 -1.32 -5.94 20.26
C ARG A 110 -0.82 -5.82 21.70
N GLY A 111 -0.86 -4.64 22.29
CA GLY A 111 -0.34 -4.42 23.62
C GLY A 111 1.17 -4.59 23.72
N ILE A 112 1.88 -4.30 22.63
CA ILE A 112 3.35 -4.36 22.57
C ILE A 112 3.91 -3.01 23.05
N ASP A 113 4.66 -3.04 24.14
CA ASP A 113 5.32 -1.88 24.73
C ASP A 113 6.82 -2.18 24.84
N ASP A 114 7.47 -2.40 23.71
CA ASP A 114 8.88 -2.76 23.61
C ASP A 114 9.50 -2.08 22.39
N GLU A 115 10.42 -1.15 22.67
CA GLU A 115 11.11 -0.35 21.65
C GLU A 115 11.90 -1.21 20.64
N GLU A 116 12.50 -2.31 21.09
CA GLU A 116 13.23 -3.22 20.20
C GLU A 116 12.28 -3.91 19.20
N THR A 117 11.12 -4.32 19.67
CA THR A 117 10.10 -4.92 18.79
C THR A 117 9.56 -3.89 17.82
N GLU A 118 9.31 -2.66 18.24
CA GLU A 118 8.88 -1.57 17.37
C GLU A 118 9.94 -1.26 16.31
N ALA A 119 11.19 -1.15 16.69
CA ALA A 119 12.31 -0.91 15.77
C ALA A 119 12.47 -2.05 14.75
N TYR A 120 12.35 -3.30 15.20
CA TYR A 120 12.40 -4.47 14.33
C TYR A 120 11.27 -4.48 13.32
N LEU A 121 10.04 -4.17 13.75
CA LEU A 121 8.88 -4.09 12.87
C LEU A 121 9.03 -2.99 11.82
N GLN A 122 9.54 -1.84 12.21
CA GLN A 122 9.81 -0.73 11.30
C GLN A 122 10.81 -1.14 10.21
N GLU A 123 11.92 -1.75 10.59
CA GLU A 123 12.93 -2.26 9.67
C GLU A 123 12.36 -3.34 8.76
N TYR A 124 11.60 -4.27 9.32
CA TYR A 124 10.95 -5.34 8.57
C TYR A 124 10.01 -4.81 7.49
N LEU A 125 9.11 -3.89 7.82
CA LEU A 125 8.16 -3.32 6.86
C LEU A 125 8.88 -2.56 5.75
N PHE A 126 9.89 -1.78 6.12
CA PHE A 126 10.68 -1.03 5.15
C PHE A 126 11.41 -1.96 4.17
N ASN A 127 12.07 -3.01 4.67
CA ASN A 127 12.78 -3.97 3.85
C ASN A 127 11.84 -4.77 2.94
N GLU A 128 10.68 -5.18 3.43
CA GLU A 128 9.65 -5.84 2.63
C GLU A 128 9.14 -4.94 1.50
N MET A 129 8.93 -3.66 1.78
CA MET A 129 8.53 -2.69 0.75
C MET A 129 9.62 -2.51 -0.30
N LEU A 130 10.89 -2.42 0.09
CA LEU A 130 12.01 -2.32 -0.85
C LEU A 130 12.08 -3.53 -1.79
N CYS A 131 11.88 -4.75 -1.26
CA CYS A 131 11.81 -5.95 -2.09
C CYS A 131 10.66 -5.88 -3.11
N LYS A 132 9.50 -5.40 -2.70
CA LYS A 132 8.35 -5.23 -3.60
C LYS A 132 8.61 -4.17 -4.67
N VAL A 133 9.26 -3.08 -4.33
CA VAL A 133 9.69 -2.04 -5.28
C VAL A 133 10.67 -2.63 -6.30
N ASP A 134 11.66 -3.39 -5.86
CA ASP A 134 12.64 -4.04 -6.75
C ASP A 134 11.96 -5.02 -7.71
N ASN A 135 11.02 -5.81 -7.21
CA ASN A 135 10.22 -6.74 -8.03
C ASN A 135 9.37 -5.99 -9.07
N TYR A 136 8.76 -4.88 -8.68
CA TYR A 136 8.01 -4.03 -9.59
C TYR A 136 8.90 -3.49 -10.72
N VAL A 137 10.05 -2.92 -10.37
CA VAL A 137 11.01 -2.38 -11.35
C VAL A 137 11.49 -3.46 -12.30
N ALA A 138 11.84 -4.65 -11.80
CA ALA A 138 12.24 -5.79 -12.60
C ALA A 138 11.15 -6.24 -13.59
N ALA A 139 9.90 -6.29 -13.14
CA ALA A 139 8.75 -6.64 -13.99
C ALA A 139 8.53 -5.60 -15.10
N GLN A 140 8.69 -4.30 -14.80
CA GLN A 140 8.59 -3.24 -15.79
C GLN A 140 9.68 -3.32 -16.85
N LYS A 141 10.92 -3.65 -16.47
CA LYS A 141 12.02 -3.85 -17.41
C LYS A 141 11.78 -5.03 -18.34
N LYS A 142 11.24 -6.13 -17.83
CA LYS A 142 10.87 -7.30 -18.65
C LYS A 142 9.76 -6.97 -19.64
N ALA A 143 8.76 -6.23 -19.23
CA ALA A 143 7.65 -5.81 -20.10
C ALA A 143 8.15 -4.94 -21.27
N LYS A 144 9.13 -4.07 -21.02
CA LYS A 144 9.74 -3.20 -22.05
C LYS A 144 10.62 -3.97 -23.04
N ARG A 145 11.18 -5.13 -22.63
CA ARG A 145 12.09 -5.95 -23.46
C ARG A 145 11.36 -6.96 -24.33
N LYS A 146 10.07 -7.21 -24.11
CA LYS A 146 9.30 -8.10 -25.00
C LYS A 146 9.24 -7.48 -26.38
N PRO A 147 9.62 -8.22 -27.45
CA PRO A 147 9.52 -7.71 -28.80
C PRO A 147 8.06 -7.35 -29.07
N LYS A 148 7.84 -6.17 -29.66
CA LYS A 148 6.50 -5.83 -30.18
C LYS A 148 6.14 -6.93 -31.19
N LYS A 149 5.09 -7.69 -30.92
CA LYS A 149 4.56 -8.58 -31.95
C LYS A 149 4.20 -7.70 -33.15
N SER A 150 4.97 -7.84 -34.22
CA SER A 150 4.57 -7.25 -35.51
C SER A 150 3.25 -7.86 -35.90
N ALA A 151 2.27 -7.00 -36.12
CA ALA A 151 0.98 -7.42 -36.68
C ALA A 151 1.19 -7.99 -38.09
#